data_491249af387b21764ccf1ceb3a07ef29
#
_entry.id   491249af387b21764ccf1ceb3a07ef29
#
_cell.length_a   1.000
_cell.length_b   1.000
_cell.length_c   1.000
_cell.angle_alpha   90.00
_cell.angle_beta   90.00
_cell.angle_gamma   90.00
#
_symmetry.space_group_name_H-M   'P 1'
#
loop_
_entity.id
_entity.type
_entity.pdbx_description
1 polymer ?
#
loop_
_entity_poly.entity_id
_entity_poly.type
_entity_poly.pdbx_seq_one_letter_code
_entity_poly.pdbx_strand_id
1 'polypeptide(L)'
;VKKDNPLAGGPDGLAYTARLPLSSATLNWLASLVRGHLKKIGSRWRALPAGKIAALVLAVLRCDQRPGDLAGGNGIHRTTVTRWVREVVGLLAARAPRLGRTLKRITRTGGGVVLLDGSLIRARRRTGTVNRKNYSGKHKHHGLLVIALTDGKGRLLWVSAARRVRTSEITGYKAARNRPLTRGQKLSNRALAAVRAPVEHGFAHLKNWRVGKVRTDPKWATALVRAVLVLTDREVSR
;
A
#
# COMPACT_ATOMS: atom_id res chain seq x y z
N VAL A 1 -28.63 -25.02 -16.58
CA VAL A 1 -28.41 -26.12 -15.62
C VAL A 1 -27.37 -25.59 -14.63
N LYS A 2 -27.79 -25.21 -13.40
CA LYS A 2 -26.88 -24.92 -12.30
C LYS A 2 -26.23 -26.25 -11.92
N LYS A 3 -24.93 -26.38 -12.14
CA LYS A 3 -24.12 -27.38 -11.46
C LYS A 3 -24.05 -26.99 -9.99
N ASP A 4 -24.80 -27.64 -9.16
CA ASP A 4 -24.61 -27.66 -7.72
C ASP A 4 -23.22 -28.26 -7.48
N ASN A 5 -22.28 -27.39 -7.16
CA ASN A 5 -20.97 -27.83 -6.73
C ASN A 5 -21.14 -28.20 -5.25
N PRO A 6 -21.05 -29.48 -4.85
CA PRO A 6 -21.18 -29.85 -3.46
C PRO A 6 -20.08 -29.09 -2.70
N LEU A 7 -20.48 -28.31 -1.71
CA LEU A 7 -19.57 -27.78 -0.73
C LEU A 7 -18.74 -28.96 -0.21
N ALA A 8 -17.44 -28.91 -0.40
CA ALA A 8 -16.49 -29.87 0.20
C ALA A 8 -16.55 -29.69 1.72
N GLY A 9 -17.55 -30.23 2.35
CA GLY A 9 -17.85 -30.22 3.75
C GLY A 9 -18.66 -31.46 4.06
N GLY A 10 -17.95 -32.59 4.20
CA GLY A 10 -18.46 -33.67 5.02
C GLY A 10 -18.64 -33.17 6.45
N PRO A 11 -19.27 -33.93 7.34
CA PRO A 11 -19.53 -33.57 8.76
C PRO A 11 -18.28 -33.13 9.53
N ASP A 12 -17.07 -33.36 8.99
CA ASP A 12 -15.77 -32.98 9.56
C ASP A 12 -15.09 -31.85 8.77
N GLY A 13 -15.84 -31.03 8.04
CA GLY A 13 -15.31 -29.92 7.24
C GLY A 13 -14.58 -28.89 8.09
N LEU A 14 -13.29 -28.66 7.80
CA LEU A 14 -12.49 -27.60 8.40
C LEU A 14 -13.10 -26.23 8.07
N ALA A 15 -13.73 -25.60 9.06
CA ALA A 15 -14.17 -24.21 8.96
C ALA A 15 -12.97 -23.30 9.18
N TYR A 16 -12.51 -22.61 8.14
CA TYR A 16 -11.44 -21.61 8.21
C TYR A 16 -12.03 -20.22 8.41
N THR A 17 -11.76 -19.61 9.57
CA THR A 17 -12.17 -18.24 9.88
C THR A 17 -10.95 -17.31 9.78
N ALA A 18 -10.90 -16.45 8.78
CA ALA A 18 -9.86 -15.44 8.63
C ALA A 18 -10.24 -14.16 9.38
N ARG A 19 -9.43 -13.73 10.35
CA ARG A 19 -9.60 -12.45 11.03
C ARG A 19 -8.96 -11.35 10.17
N LEU A 20 -9.76 -10.39 9.70
CA LEU A 20 -9.29 -9.21 9.00
C LEU A 20 -9.03 -8.10 10.03
N PRO A 21 -7.76 -7.70 10.28
CA PRO A 21 -7.43 -6.68 11.29
C PRO A 21 -7.70 -5.27 10.73
N LEU A 22 -8.95 -4.99 10.46
CA LEU A 22 -9.48 -3.73 9.95
C LEU A 22 -10.82 -3.43 10.61
N SER A 23 -11.17 -2.14 10.63
CA SER A 23 -12.46 -1.74 11.15
C SER A 23 -13.60 -2.07 10.20
N SER A 24 -14.77 -2.39 10.76
CA SER A 24 -16.01 -2.61 10.03
C SER A 24 -16.39 -1.39 9.17
N ALA A 25 -16.11 -0.18 9.66
CA ALA A 25 -16.43 1.04 8.92
C ALA A 25 -15.56 1.21 7.66
N THR A 26 -14.29 0.76 7.64
CA THR A 26 -13.48 0.74 6.41
C THR A 26 -14.01 -0.29 5.43
N LEU A 27 -14.41 -1.47 5.91
CA LEU A 27 -15.06 -2.47 5.07
C LEU A 27 -16.37 -1.94 4.46
N ASN A 28 -17.25 -1.37 5.28
CA ASN A 28 -18.54 -0.83 4.83
C ASN A 28 -18.38 0.33 3.86
N TRP A 29 -17.42 1.22 4.11
CA TRP A 29 -17.10 2.31 3.20
C TRP A 29 -16.60 1.78 1.85
N LEU A 30 -15.69 0.81 1.85
CA LEU A 30 -15.19 0.20 0.62
C LEU A 30 -16.30 -0.55 -0.12
N ALA A 31 -17.16 -1.27 0.59
CA ALA A 31 -18.33 -1.93 0.01
C ALA A 31 -19.27 -0.94 -0.68
N SER A 32 -19.51 0.22 -0.05
CA SER A 32 -20.34 1.29 -0.64
C SER A 32 -19.68 1.87 -1.90
N LEU A 33 -18.35 2.05 -1.87
CA LEU A 33 -17.59 2.49 -3.02
C LEU A 33 -17.69 1.52 -4.20
N VAL A 34 -17.52 0.22 -3.92
CA VAL A 34 -17.65 -0.85 -4.94
C VAL A 34 -19.08 -0.89 -5.48
N ARG A 35 -20.09 -0.80 -4.62
CA ARG A 35 -21.51 -0.77 -5.03
C ARG A 35 -21.80 0.39 -5.97
N GLY A 36 -21.36 1.60 -5.61
CA GLY A 36 -21.51 2.78 -6.45
C GLY A 36 -20.82 2.64 -7.82
N HIS A 37 -19.63 2.06 -7.84
CA HIS A 37 -18.92 1.75 -9.08
C HIS A 37 -19.68 0.75 -9.96
N LEU A 38 -20.13 -0.36 -9.37
CA LEU A 38 -20.88 -1.39 -10.09
C LEU A 38 -22.17 -0.84 -10.71
N LYS A 39 -22.87 0.03 -9.97
CA LYS A 39 -24.05 0.74 -10.48
C LYS A 39 -23.68 1.65 -11.66
N LYS A 40 -22.59 2.42 -11.54
CA LYS A 40 -22.13 3.34 -12.59
C LYS A 40 -21.77 2.64 -13.91
N ILE A 41 -21.13 1.47 -13.83
CA ILE A 41 -20.74 0.71 -15.04
C ILE A 41 -21.83 -0.23 -15.55
N GLY A 42 -23.02 -0.20 -14.95
CA GLY A 42 -24.14 -1.07 -15.35
C GLY A 42 -23.87 -2.57 -15.16
N SER A 43 -22.96 -2.94 -14.25
CA SER A 43 -22.58 -4.35 -14.06
C SER A 43 -23.70 -5.12 -13.35
N ARG A 44 -24.43 -5.93 -14.09
CA ARG A 44 -25.56 -6.74 -13.57
C ARG A 44 -25.11 -8.12 -13.06
N TRP A 45 -24.03 -8.65 -13.60
CA TRP A 45 -23.58 -10.03 -13.38
C TRP A 45 -22.30 -10.07 -12.57
N ARG A 46 -22.42 -10.10 -11.25
CA ARG A 46 -21.29 -10.32 -10.36
C ARG A 46 -21.58 -11.55 -9.51
N ALA A 47 -20.61 -12.48 -9.47
CA ALA A 47 -20.73 -13.72 -8.71
C ALA A 47 -20.93 -13.48 -7.21
N LEU A 48 -20.42 -12.34 -6.67
CA LEU A 48 -20.52 -12.01 -5.25
C LEU A 48 -21.04 -10.58 -5.05
N PRO A 49 -21.72 -10.31 -3.92
CA PRO A 49 -22.15 -8.96 -3.55
C PRO A 49 -20.98 -8.05 -3.23
N ALA A 50 -21.16 -6.73 -3.36
CA ALA A 50 -20.13 -5.71 -3.18
C ALA A 50 -19.39 -5.81 -1.84
N GLY A 51 -20.08 -6.18 -0.76
CA GLY A 51 -19.47 -6.40 0.56
C GLY A 51 -18.46 -7.54 0.57
N LYS A 52 -18.80 -8.68 -0.03
CA LYS A 52 -17.88 -9.82 -0.15
C LYS A 52 -16.70 -9.47 -1.07
N ILE A 53 -16.92 -8.77 -2.18
CA ILE A 53 -15.86 -8.29 -3.08
C ILE A 53 -14.88 -7.38 -2.29
N ALA A 54 -15.40 -6.42 -1.51
CA ALA A 54 -14.59 -5.54 -0.68
C ALA A 54 -13.77 -6.32 0.36
N ALA A 55 -14.39 -7.29 1.05
CA ALA A 55 -13.70 -8.14 2.03
C ALA A 55 -12.57 -8.95 1.40
N LEU A 56 -12.79 -9.58 0.24
CA LEU A 56 -11.77 -10.33 -0.49
C LEU A 56 -10.59 -9.43 -0.91
N VAL A 57 -10.90 -8.25 -1.43
CA VAL A 57 -9.85 -7.29 -1.82
C VAL A 57 -9.04 -6.83 -0.61
N LEU A 58 -9.69 -6.51 0.50
CA LEU A 58 -9.02 -6.13 1.75
C LEU A 58 -8.18 -7.28 2.31
N ALA A 59 -8.63 -8.53 2.23
CA ALA A 59 -7.86 -9.70 2.63
C ALA A 59 -6.57 -9.85 1.81
N VAL A 60 -6.62 -9.62 0.50
CA VAL A 60 -5.42 -9.59 -0.35
C VAL A 60 -4.50 -8.42 0.05
N LEU A 61 -5.04 -7.21 0.23
CA LEU A 61 -4.24 -6.01 0.49
C LEU A 61 -3.69 -5.99 1.93
N ARG A 62 -4.43 -6.44 2.92
CA ARG A 62 -4.04 -6.36 4.34
C ARG A 62 -3.26 -7.59 4.81
N CYS A 63 -3.65 -8.78 4.36
CA CYS A 63 -3.12 -10.04 4.84
C CYS A 63 -2.22 -10.76 3.82
N ASP A 64 -2.02 -10.21 2.63
CA ASP A 64 -1.27 -10.84 1.51
C ASP A 64 -1.85 -12.23 1.13
N GLN A 65 -3.17 -12.41 1.32
CA GLN A 65 -3.82 -13.68 0.99
C GLN A 65 -3.78 -13.93 -0.52
N ARG A 66 -3.60 -15.19 -0.88
CA ARG A 66 -3.52 -15.59 -2.29
C ARG A 66 -4.90 -15.51 -2.94
N PRO A 67 -5.02 -14.84 -4.11
CA PRO A 67 -6.30 -14.80 -4.82
C PRO A 67 -6.88 -16.16 -5.17
N GLY A 68 -6.03 -17.20 -5.33
CA GLY A 68 -6.46 -18.56 -5.58
C GLY A 68 -7.20 -19.19 -4.41
N ASP A 69 -6.67 -19.05 -3.20
CA ASP A 69 -7.25 -19.61 -1.97
C ASP A 69 -8.59 -18.95 -1.66
N LEU A 70 -8.63 -17.60 -1.79
CA LEU A 70 -9.87 -16.83 -1.63
C LEU A 70 -10.93 -17.20 -2.68
N ALA A 71 -10.49 -17.50 -3.89
CA ALA A 71 -11.39 -17.91 -4.96
C ALA A 71 -12.00 -19.28 -4.69
N GLY A 72 -11.19 -20.26 -4.28
CA GLY A 72 -11.64 -21.62 -3.93
C GLY A 72 -12.69 -21.59 -2.82
N GLY A 73 -12.41 -20.88 -1.71
CA GLY A 73 -13.35 -20.77 -0.59
C GLY A 73 -14.65 -20.00 -0.89
N ASN A 74 -14.77 -19.38 -2.07
CA ASN A 74 -15.98 -18.65 -2.49
C ASN A 74 -16.60 -19.17 -3.79
N GLY A 75 -16.15 -20.32 -4.29
CA GLY A 75 -16.71 -20.94 -5.50
C GLY A 75 -16.51 -20.11 -6.78
N ILE A 76 -15.44 -19.31 -6.87
CA ILE A 76 -15.14 -18.44 -8.02
C ILE A 76 -13.76 -18.70 -8.59
N HIS A 77 -13.53 -18.26 -9.82
CA HIS A 77 -12.21 -18.44 -10.43
C HIS A 77 -11.19 -17.40 -9.95
N ARG A 78 -9.92 -17.82 -9.76
CA ARG A 78 -8.83 -16.94 -9.26
C ARG A 78 -8.63 -15.65 -10.06
N THR A 79 -8.86 -15.70 -11.37
CA THR A 79 -8.73 -14.51 -12.24
C THR A 79 -9.77 -13.47 -11.92
N THR A 80 -10.95 -13.90 -11.46
CA THR A 80 -12.03 -13.00 -11.01
C THR A 80 -11.58 -12.19 -9.80
N VAL A 81 -11.02 -12.84 -8.79
CA VAL A 81 -10.47 -12.14 -7.60
C VAL A 81 -9.34 -11.18 -8.02
N THR A 82 -8.42 -11.62 -8.87
CA THR A 82 -7.33 -10.78 -9.36
C THR A 82 -7.85 -9.54 -10.11
N ARG A 83 -8.91 -9.69 -10.93
CA ARG A 83 -9.55 -8.59 -11.63
C ARG A 83 -10.19 -7.62 -10.67
N TRP A 84 -10.93 -8.09 -9.65
CA TRP A 84 -11.51 -7.23 -8.62
C TRP A 84 -10.46 -6.47 -7.83
N VAL A 85 -9.35 -7.10 -7.46
CA VAL A 85 -8.23 -6.40 -6.81
C VAL A 85 -7.71 -5.26 -7.68
N ARG A 86 -7.50 -5.48 -8.98
CA ARG A 86 -7.05 -4.43 -9.90
C ARG A 86 -8.06 -3.30 -10.04
N GLU A 87 -9.33 -3.65 -10.19
CA GLU A 87 -10.44 -2.71 -10.33
C GLU A 87 -10.55 -1.81 -9.08
N VAL A 88 -10.60 -2.41 -7.90
CA VAL A 88 -10.72 -1.68 -6.63
C VAL A 88 -9.46 -0.85 -6.32
N VAL A 89 -8.27 -1.37 -6.60
CA VAL A 89 -7.03 -0.59 -6.49
C VAL A 89 -7.07 0.63 -7.40
N GLY A 90 -7.57 0.52 -8.63
CA GLY A 90 -7.77 1.65 -9.52
C GLY A 90 -8.74 2.69 -8.96
N LEU A 91 -9.89 2.23 -8.42
CA LEU A 91 -10.88 3.11 -7.79
C LEU A 91 -10.35 3.88 -6.58
N LEU A 92 -9.57 3.20 -5.73
CA LEU A 92 -8.93 3.80 -4.58
C LEU A 92 -7.83 4.78 -5.00
N ALA A 93 -6.97 4.39 -5.94
CA ALA A 93 -5.88 5.22 -6.44
C ALA A 93 -6.38 6.55 -7.06
N ALA A 94 -7.53 6.51 -7.74
CA ALA A 94 -8.17 7.69 -8.29
C ALA A 94 -8.63 8.70 -7.21
N ARG A 95 -8.83 8.22 -5.97
CA ARG A 95 -9.19 9.05 -4.80
C ARG A 95 -8.00 9.58 -4.02
N ALA A 96 -6.81 9.11 -4.32
CA ALA A 96 -5.61 9.55 -3.62
C ALA A 96 -5.39 11.06 -3.78
N PRO A 97 -4.93 11.74 -2.72
CA PRO A 97 -4.65 13.17 -2.76
C PRO A 97 -3.66 13.53 -3.88
N ARG A 98 -3.93 14.58 -4.62
CA ARG A 98 -2.99 15.16 -5.59
C ARG A 98 -2.09 16.16 -4.89
N LEU A 99 -0.80 16.20 -5.22
CA LEU A 99 0.19 17.06 -4.57
C LEU A 99 -0.28 18.53 -4.50
N GLY A 100 -0.70 19.12 -5.61
CA GLY A 100 -1.13 20.51 -5.63
C GLY A 100 -2.33 20.82 -4.72
N ARG A 101 -3.30 19.88 -4.63
CA ARG A 101 -4.42 20.03 -3.68
C ARG A 101 -3.98 19.89 -2.23
N THR A 102 -3.05 18.98 -1.97
CA THR A 102 -2.49 18.76 -0.63
C THR A 102 -1.74 20.00 -0.17
N LEU A 103 -0.87 20.57 -1.00
CA LEU A 103 -0.13 21.79 -0.69
C LEU A 103 -1.07 22.98 -0.45
N LYS A 104 -2.06 23.21 -1.33
CA LYS A 104 -3.08 24.25 -1.14
C LYS A 104 -3.86 24.08 0.18
N ARG A 105 -4.15 22.84 0.58
CA ARG A 105 -4.82 22.57 1.87
C ARG A 105 -3.93 22.95 3.04
N ILE A 106 -2.65 22.58 3.01
CA ILE A 106 -1.67 22.91 4.04
C ILE A 106 -1.55 24.43 4.20
N THR A 107 -1.41 25.16 3.11
CA THR A 107 -1.34 26.64 3.13
C THR A 107 -2.59 27.26 3.77
N ARG A 108 -3.78 26.76 3.42
CA ARG A 108 -5.03 27.29 4.00
C ARG A 108 -5.22 26.99 5.49
N THR A 109 -4.63 25.92 6.00
CA THR A 109 -4.74 25.55 7.42
C THR A 109 -3.66 26.20 8.29
N GLY A 110 -3.05 27.29 7.85
CA GLY A 110 -2.07 28.07 8.61
C GLY A 110 -0.62 27.61 8.43
N GLY A 111 -0.35 26.75 7.46
CA GLY A 111 0.99 26.24 7.17
C GLY A 111 1.58 25.46 8.35
N GLY A 112 1.90 24.23 8.18
CA GLY A 112 2.59 23.40 9.17
C GLY A 112 3.90 22.87 8.60
N VAL A 113 4.77 22.38 9.46
CA VAL A 113 5.95 21.66 9.05
C VAL A 113 5.51 20.40 8.30
N VAL A 114 5.91 20.29 7.04
CA VAL A 114 5.72 19.09 6.23
C VAL A 114 7.07 18.43 5.99
N LEU A 115 7.09 17.13 6.13
CA LEU A 115 8.30 16.33 6.00
C LEU A 115 8.22 15.52 4.72
N LEU A 116 9.31 15.54 3.96
CA LEU A 116 9.43 14.79 2.72
C LEU A 116 10.52 13.74 2.88
N ASP A 117 10.19 12.48 2.67
CA ASP A 117 11.17 11.40 2.68
C ASP A 117 10.83 10.30 1.68
N GLY A 118 11.82 9.48 1.35
CA GLY A 118 11.71 8.38 0.42
C GLY A 118 11.70 7.02 1.11
N SER A 119 10.85 6.11 0.66
CA SER A 119 10.87 4.73 1.11
C SER A 119 10.95 3.76 -0.06
N LEU A 120 11.71 2.68 0.14
CA LEU A 120 11.81 1.59 -0.81
C LEU A 120 10.66 0.60 -0.62
N ILE A 121 9.83 0.47 -1.65
CA ILE A 121 8.85 -0.61 -1.72
C ILE A 121 9.57 -1.81 -2.32
N ARG A 122 9.75 -2.84 -1.50
CA ARG A 122 10.45 -4.06 -1.92
C ARG A 122 9.69 -4.73 -3.06
N ALA A 123 10.43 -5.18 -4.07
CA ALA A 123 9.90 -5.98 -5.16
C ALA A 123 10.49 -7.39 -5.11
N ARG A 124 9.71 -8.38 -5.55
CA ARG A 124 10.25 -9.74 -5.72
C ARG A 124 11.39 -9.70 -6.73
N ARG A 125 12.54 -10.28 -6.38
CA ARG A 125 13.69 -10.39 -7.26
C ARG A 125 13.28 -11.12 -8.55
N ARG A 126 13.51 -10.49 -9.68
CA ARG A 126 13.46 -11.12 -11.00
C ARG A 126 14.87 -11.15 -11.56
N THR A 127 15.26 -12.26 -12.12
CA THR A 127 16.49 -12.42 -12.88
C THR A 127 16.37 -11.63 -14.19
N GLY A 128 17.45 -10.99 -14.61
CA GLY A 128 17.56 -10.27 -15.89
C GLY A 128 18.16 -8.87 -15.76
N THR A 129 18.75 -8.40 -16.86
CA THR A 129 19.46 -7.12 -16.95
C THR A 129 18.58 -5.90 -16.62
N VAL A 130 17.29 -5.96 -16.94
CA VAL A 130 16.31 -4.91 -16.69
C VAL A 130 16.08 -4.68 -15.18
N ASN A 131 16.30 -5.70 -14.35
CA ASN A 131 16.08 -5.63 -12.91
C ASN A 131 17.22 -4.91 -12.15
N ARG A 132 18.40 -4.79 -12.76
CA ARG A 132 19.57 -4.11 -12.19
C ARG A 132 19.25 -2.64 -11.83
N LYS A 133 18.39 -1.98 -12.60
CA LYS A 133 17.93 -0.60 -12.37
C LYS A 133 17.03 -0.42 -11.15
N ASN A 134 16.54 -1.50 -10.57
CA ASN A 134 15.65 -1.51 -9.40
C ASN A 134 16.37 -1.95 -8.12
N TYR A 135 17.69 -2.16 -8.17
CA TYR A 135 18.48 -2.55 -7.01
C TYR A 135 18.92 -1.32 -6.21
N SER A 136 18.65 -1.33 -4.91
CA SER A 136 19.14 -0.33 -3.97
C SER A 136 20.36 -0.90 -3.22
N GLY A 137 21.51 -0.32 -3.45
CA GLY A 137 22.76 -0.68 -2.73
C GLY A 137 22.65 -0.39 -1.24
N LYS A 138 21.93 0.67 -0.84
CA LYS A 138 21.70 1.03 0.56
C LYS A 138 20.89 -0.03 1.30
N HIS A 139 19.80 -0.49 0.70
CA HIS A 139 18.89 -1.45 1.32
C HIS A 139 19.20 -2.91 0.96
N LYS A 140 20.20 -3.15 0.09
CA LYS A 140 20.57 -4.48 -0.44
C LYS A 140 19.37 -5.28 -0.99
N HIS A 141 18.37 -4.56 -1.51
CA HIS A 141 17.13 -5.13 -2.04
C HIS A 141 16.71 -4.50 -3.36
N HIS A 142 15.98 -5.27 -4.16
CA HIS A 142 15.26 -4.75 -5.32
C HIS A 142 13.96 -4.09 -4.88
N GLY A 143 13.62 -2.96 -5.49
CA GLY A 143 12.39 -2.24 -5.19
C GLY A 143 12.16 -1.02 -6.06
N LEU A 144 11.12 -0.29 -5.73
CA LEU A 144 10.77 0.98 -6.32
C LEU A 144 10.77 2.05 -5.23
N LEU A 145 11.32 3.21 -5.53
CA LEU A 145 11.34 4.35 -4.63
C LEU A 145 10.02 5.10 -4.72
N VAL A 146 9.43 5.41 -3.57
CA VAL A 146 8.28 6.30 -3.42
C VAL A 146 8.64 7.38 -2.43
N ILE A 147 8.32 8.62 -2.77
CA ILE A 147 8.46 9.77 -1.88
C ILE A 147 7.10 10.02 -1.24
N ALA A 148 7.08 10.26 0.06
CA ALA A 148 5.89 10.63 0.80
C ALA A 148 6.04 12.02 1.42
N LEU A 149 4.90 12.71 1.52
CA LEU A 149 4.72 13.94 2.26
C LEU A 149 3.92 13.62 3.52
N THR A 150 4.43 13.99 4.68
CA THR A 150 3.76 13.81 5.96
C THR A 150 3.62 15.15 6.69
N ASP A 151 2.67 15.23 7.60
CA ASP A 151 2.65 16.31 8.59
C ASP A 151 3.63 16.05 9.74
N GLY A 152 3.75 17.01 10.66
CA GLY A 152 4.63 16.90 11.83
C GLY A 152 4.25 15.77 12.80
N LYS A 153 3.04 15.23 12.70
CA LYS A 153 2.56 14.08 13.49
C LYS A 153 2.81 12.73 12.80
N GLY A 154 3.43 12.73 11.61
CA GLY A 154 3.71 11.52 10.84
C GLY A 154 2.52 11.00 10.02
N ARG A 155 1.43 11.77 9.89
CA ARG A 155 0.31 11.40 9.04
C ARG A 155 0.67 11.59 7.57
N LEU A 156 0.47 10.55 6.77
CA LEU A 156 0.72 10.60 5.33
C LEU A 156 -0.30 11.49 4.62
N LEU A 157 0.17 12.54 3.98
CA LEU A 157 -0.67 13.49 3.25
C LEU A 157 -0.68 13.21 1.74
N TRP A 158 0.42 12.69 1.20
CA TRP A 158 0.57 12.42 -0.21
C TRP A 158 1.71 11.44 -0.47
N VAL A 159 1.63 10.72 -1.59
CA VAL A 159 2.70 9.85 -2.10
C VAL A 159 2.94 10.09 -3.60
N SER A 160 4.21 10.03 -3.99
CA SER A 160 4.61 10.18 -5.39
C SER A 160 4.29 8.95 -6.23
N ALA A 161 4.51 9.06 -7.54
CA ALA A 161 4.63 7.89 -8.38
C ALA A 161 5.86 7.04 -7.97
N ALA A 162 5.71 5.73 -8.05
CA ALA A 162 6.81 4.80 -7.81
C ALA A 162 7.83 4.89 -8.95
N ARG A 163 9.10 5.03 -8.60
CA ARG A 163 10.23 5.18 -9.56
C ARG A 163 11.27 4.09 -9.33
N ARG A 164 12.07 3.84 -10.35
CA ARG A 164 13.24 2.98 -10.23
C ARG A 164 14.29 3.64 -9.33
N VAL A 165 14.99 2.82 -8.54
CA VAL A 165 16.00 3.31 -7.58
C VAL A 165 17.25 3.73 -8.34
N ARG A 166 17.34 5.00 -8.72
CA ARG A 166 18.53 5.61 -9.31
C ARG A 166 19.04 6.81 -8.51
N THR A 167 18.32 7.24 -7.49
CA THR A 167 18.61 8.48 -6.77
C THR A 167 19.30 8.17 -5.44
N SER A 168 20.44 8.80 -5.21
CA SER A 168 21.08 8.81 -3.89
C SER A 168 20.17 9.54 -2.91
N GLU A 169 19.78 8.86 -1.84
CA GLU A 169 19.15 9.51 -0.70
C GLU A 169 20.16 10.34 0.05
N ILE A 170 19.76 11.49 0.57
CA ILE A 170 20.57 12.27 1.49
C ILE A 170 20.85 11.38 2.72
N THR A 171 22.05 10.87 2.80
CA THR A 171 22.49 10.10 3.96
C THR A 171 23.23 11.04 4.91
N GLY A 172 22.94 10.95 6.21
CA GLY A 172 23.71 11.64 7.22
C GLY A 172 25.21 11.25 7.22
N TYR A 173 25.99 11.90 8.05
CA TYR A 173 27.42 11.60 8.17
C TYR A 173 27.66 10.15 8.56
N LYS A 174 28.59 9.49 7.87
CA LYS A 174 29.02 8.12 8.15
C LYS A 174 30.42 8.12 8.74
N ALA A 175 30.65 7.27 9.75
CA ALA A 175 32.00 7.02 10.23
C ALA A 175 32.83 6.35 9.13
N ALA A 176 34.05 6.83 8.91
CA ALA A 176 35.04 6.12 8.10
C ALA A 176 35.73 5.04 8.98
N ARG A 177 36.38 4.05 8.35
CA ARG A 177 36.94 2.87 9.03
C ARG A 177 37.87 3.24 10.19
N ASN A 178 38.57 4.36 10.09
CA ASN A 178 39.55 4.83 11.11
C ASN A 178 39.23 6.26 11.63
N ARG A 179 38.03 6.77 11.38
CA ARG A 179 37.64 8.10 11.85
C ARG A 179 36.22 8.06 12.42
N PRO A 180 36.09 8.09 13.76
CA PRO A 180 34.77 8.22 14.40
C PRO A 180 34.13 9.56 14.05
N LEU A 181 32.81 9.62 14.10
CA LEU A 181 32.08 10.86 13.91
C LEU A 181 32.40 11.88 15.00
N THR A 182 32.64 13.12 14.60
CA THR A 182 32.80 14.25 15.54
C THR A 182 31.48 14.48 16.30
N ARG A 183 31.56 15.21 17.44
CA ARG A 183 30.37 15.57 18.22
C ARG A 183 29.35 16.35 17.39
N GLY A 184 29.81 17.30 16.55
CA GLY A 184 28.91 18.05 15.65
C GLY A 184 28.22 17.18 14.62
N GLN A 185 28.95 16.23 14.02
CA GLN A 185 28.38 15.27 13.08
C GLN A 185 27.33 14.33 13.73
N LYS A 186 27.59 13.89 14.98
CA LYS A 186 26.63 13.11 15.78
C LYS A 186 25.35 13.90 16.07
N LEU A 187 25.51 15.18 16.46
CA LEU A 187 24.37 16.08 16.71
C LEU A 187 23.55 16.33 15.43
N SER A 188 24.21 16.59 14.31
CA SER A 188 23.56 16.74 13.01
C SER A 188 22.79 15.47 12.60
N ASN A 189 23.40 14.29 12.78
CA ASN A 189 22.72 13.03 12.50
C ASN A 189 21.51 12.80 13.42
N ARG A 190 21.61 13.19 14.69
CA ARG A 190 20.50 13.11 15.66
C ARG A 190 19.35 14.03 15.28
N ALA A 191 19.65 15.26 14.87
CA ALA A 191 18.63 16.21 14.38
C ALA A 191 17.94 15.68 13.12
N LEU A 192 18.71 15.14 12.16
CA LEU A 192 18.15 14.49 10.96
C LEU A 192 17.25 13.29 11.30
N ALA A 193 17.65 12.47 12.27
CA ALA A 193 16.85 11.33 12.72
C ALA A 193 15.54 11.79 13.36
N ALA A 194 15.57 12.83 14.21
CA ALA A 194 14.38 13.39 14.84
C ALA A 194 13.36 13.91 13.81
N VAL A 195 13.82 14.59 12.76
CA VAL A 195 12.99 15.08 11.66
C VAL A 195 12.41 13.92 10.83
N ARG A 196 13.12 12.79 10.71
CA ARG A 196 12.68 11.63 9.90
C ARG A 196 11.72 10.71 10.65
N ALA A 197 11.78 10.64 11.98
CA ALA A 197 10.97 9.73 12.77
C ALA A 197 9.46 9.80 12.46
N PRO A 198 8.82 10.97 12.34
CA PRO A 198 7.41 11.07 11.99
C PRO A 198 7.10 10.46 10.61
N VAL A 199 8.00 10.64 9.62
CA VAL A 199 7.80 10.08 8.27
C VAL A 199 7.92 8.57 8.29
N GLU A 200 8.85 8.03 9.08
CA GLU A 200 9.01 6.57 9.26
C GLU A 200 7.76 5.95 9.89
N HIS A 201 7.11 6.61 10.85
CA HIS A 201 5.82 6.21 11.40
C HIS A 201 4.73 6.18 10.32
N GLY A 202 4.63 7.21 9.48
CA GLY A 202 3.70 7.23 8.36
C GLY A 202 3.91 6.06 7.41
N PHE A 203 5.16 5.76 7.07
CA PHE A 203 5.49 4.59 6.25
C PHE A 203 5.23 3.25 6.97
N ALA A 204 5.37 3.19 8.30
CA ALA A 204 5.05 1.99 9.06
C ALA A 204 3.56 1.64 8.91
N HIS A 205 2.67 2.62 9.02
CA HIS A 205 1.24 2.42 8.75
C HIS A 205 0.96 1.91 7.33
N LEU A 206 1.67 2.44 6.34
CA LEU A 206 1.56 1.98 4.96
C LEU A 206 2.10 0.54 4.79
N LYS A 207 3.18 0.19 5.48
CA LYS A 207 3.78 -1.16 5.46
C LYS A 207 2.92 -2.22 6.15
N ASN A 208 2.01 -1.84 7.04
CA ASN A 208 1.02 -2.73 7.63
C ASN A 208 0.09 -3.37 6.58
N TRP A 209 -0.02 -2.75 5.42
CA TRP A 209 -0.64 -3.37 4.25
C TRP A 209 0.41 -4.27 3.57
N ARG A 210 0.31 -5.56 3.77
CA ARG A 210 1.30 -6.57 3.37
C ARG A 210 1.50 -6.72 1.85
N VAL A 211 0.98 -5.79 1.09
CA VAL A 211 1.12 -5.72 -0.38
C VAL A 211 2.54 -5.35 -0.83
N GLY A 212 3.49 -5.26 0.08
CA GLY A 212 4.86 -4.81 -0.15
C GLY A 212 5.72 -5.70 -1.06
N LYS A 213 5.15 -6.73 -1.68
CA LYS A 213 5.85 -7.55 -2.68
C LYS A 213 5.38 -7.18 -4.09
N VAL A 214 5.60 -5.92 -4.47
CA VAL A 214 5.20 -5.41 -5.77
C VAL A 214 6.02 -6.05 -6.88
N ARG A 215 5.39 -6.30 -8.03
CA ARG A 215 6.13 -6.53 -9.27
C ARG A 215 6.84 -5.23 -9.66
N THR A 216 7.96 -5.30 -10.37
CA THR A 216 8.78 -4.15 -10.81
C THR A 216 8.09 -3.27 -11.86
N ASP A 217 6.75 -3.25 -11.88
CA ASP A 217 5.94 -2.36 -12.72
C ASP A 217 5.63 -1.06 -11.95
N PRO A 218 6.22 0.08 -12.33
CA PRO A 218 6.02 1.35 -11.66
C PRO A 218 4.57 1.85 -11.70
N LYS A 219 3.83 1.56 -12.79
CA LYS A 219 2.43 1.99 -12.93
C LYS A 219 1.54 1.29 -11.90
N TRP A 220 1.66 -0.03 -11.82
CA TRP A 220 0.93 -0.83 -10.84
C TRP A 220 1.32 -0.48 -9.40
N ALA A 221 2.62 -0.36 -9.13
CA ALA A 221 3.13 0.05 -7.82
C ALA A 221 2.59 1.41 -7.38
N THR A 222 2.55 2.38 -8.30
CA THR A 222 1.98 3.71 -8.05
C THR A 222 0.49 3.63 -7.67
N ALA A 223 -0.30 2.88 -8.44
CA ALA A 223 -1.72 2.70 -8.16
C ALA A 223 -1.93 2.04 -6.79
N LEU A 224 -1.16 0.99 -6.51
CA LEU A 224 -1.24 0.25 -5.26
C LEU A 224 -0.91 1.11 -4.05
N VAL A 225 0.20 1.87 -4.08
CA VAL A 225 0.60 2.74 -2.96
C VAL A 225 -0.42 3.85 -2.72
N ARG A 226 -0.96 4.44 -3.78
CA ARG A 226 -2.03 5.42 -3.68
C ARG A 226 -3.31 4.83 -3.09
N ALA A 227 -3.69 3.63 -3.49
CA ALA A 227 -4.83 2.92 -2.92
C ALA A 227 -4.64 2.65 -1.43
N VAL A 228 -3.45 2.17 -1.05
CA VAL A 228 -3.10 1.90 0.34
C VAL A 228 -3.03 3.18 1.16
N LEU A 229 -2.56 4.30 0.60
CA LEU A 229 -2.61 5.61 1.28
C LEU A 229 -4.05 5.99 1.66
N VAL A 230 -5.01 5.86 0.74
CA VAL A 230 -6.43 6.15 1.01
C VAL A 230 -7.00 5.26 2.10
N LEU A 231 -6.66 3.97 2.10
CA LEU A 231 -7.10 3.04 3.14
C LEU A 231 -6.44 3.33 4.48
N THR A 232 -5.14 3.67 4.49
CA THR A 232 -4.40 4.05 5.70
C THR A 232 -4.98 5.32 6.32
N ASP A 233 -5.21 6.35 5.51
CA ASP A 233 -5.83 7.60 5.97
C ASP A 233 -7.22 7.34 6.59
N ARG A 234 -7.98 6.42 6.01
CA ARG A 234 -9.29 6.02 6.54
C ARG A 234 -9.20 5.29 7.88
N GLU A 235 -8.17 4.49 8.11
CA GLU A 235 -7.96 3.77 9.37
C GLU A 235 -7.38 4.66 10.48
N VAL A 236 -6.51 5.62 10.15
CA VAL A 236 -5.80 6.49 11.11
C VAL A 236 -6.61 7.74 11.48
N SER A 237 -7.52 8.19 10.62
CA SER A 237 -8.33 9.42 10.83
C SER A 237 -9.56 9.22 11.71
N ARG A 238 -9.54 8.22 12.55
CA ARG A 238 -10.63 7.89 13.51
C ARG A 238 -10.30 8.29 14.91
#